data_d39df51ae44881cfae2aaff613e3db53
#
_entry.id   d39df51ae44881cfae2aaff613e3db53
#
_cell.length_a   1.000
_cell.length_b   1.000
_cell.length_c   1.000
_cell.angle_alpha   90.00
_cell.angle_beta   90.00
_cell.angle_gamma   90.00
#
_symmetry.space_group_name_H-M   'P 1'
#
loop_
_entity.id
_entity.type
_entity.pdbx_description
1 polymer ?
#
loop_
_entity_poly.entity_id
_entity_poly.type
_entity_poly.pdbx_seq_one_letter_code
_entity_poly.pdbx_strand_id
1 'polypeptide(L)' 'MGYRPKKRAFMNLQGRRLSYIEDDKVYTLINFDRSEMTLEIHIKDGDEERIDPKYPFAHLPKNMKKELNPL' A
#
# COMPACT_ATOMS: atom_id res chain seq x y z
N MET A 1 -2.01 -4.74 -32.25
CA MET A 1 -1.77 -4.46 -31.70
C MET A 1 -1.05 -4.77 -31.06
N GLY A 2 -0.62 -4.87 -31.06
CA GLY A 2 0.25 -5.22 -30.30
C GLY A 2 0.51 -4.55 -29.13
N TYR A 3 -0.40 -4.01 -28.64
CA TYR A 3 -0.25 -3.35 -27.45
C TYR A 3 -0.04 -4.30 -26.36
N ARG A 4 0.89 -4.08 -25.50
CA ARG A 4 1.01 -4.88 -24.43
C ARG A 4 1.29 -4.04 -23.35
N PRO A 5 0.77 -4.28 -22.22
CA PRO A 5 0.94 -3.47 -21.08
C PRO A 5 2.34 -3.58 -20.61
N LYS A 6 2.82 -2.59 -20.04
CA LYS A 6 4.03 -2.62 -19.53
C LYS A 6 4.03 -3.41 -18.38
N LYS A 7 5.05 -3.80 -17.85
CA LYS A 7 5.10 -4.54 -16.72
C LYS A 7 4.33 -3.88 -15.71
N ARG A 8 3.57 -4.54 -14.93
CA ARG A 8 2.82 -3.97 -13.94
C ARG A 8 3.61 -3.35 -12.92
N ALA A 9 3.42 -2.11 -12.62
CA ALA A 9 4.04 -1.43 -11.55
C ALA A 9 3.22 -1.60 -10.29
N PHE A 10 1.96 -1.94 -10.44
CA PHE A 10 1.12 -2.11 -9.27
C PHE A 10 1.17 -3.49 -8.69
N MET A 11 1.14 -3.58 -7.38
CA MET A 11 1.11 -4.85 -6.71
C MET A 11 -0.16 -4.83 -5.88
N ASN A 12 -1.09 -5.74 -6.15
CA ASN A 12 -2.35 -5.79 -5.41
C ASN A 12 -2.10 -6.50 -4.09
N LEU A 13 -2.31 -5.82 -2.99
CA LEU A 13 -2.01 -6.35 -1.68
C LEU A 13 -3.21 -6.83 -0.90
N GLN A 14 -4.41 -6.70 -1.47
CA GLN A 14 -5.59 -7.08 -0.73
C GLN A 14 -5.58 -8.53 -0.27
N GLY A 15 -5.09 -9.40 -1.09
CA GLY A 15 -5.05 -10.81 -0.73
C GLY A 15 -4.04 -11.14 0.36
N ARG A 16 -3.10 -10.24 0.59
CA ARG A 16 -2.08 -10.49 1.59
C ARG A 16 -2.49 -9.96 2.95
N ARG A 17 -3.53 -9.15 2.98
CA ARG A 17 -4.06 -8.62 4.25
C ARG A 17 -3.00 -7.96 5.12
N LEU A 18 -2.17 -7.13 4.52
CA LEU A 18 -1.14 -6.44 5.27
C LEU A 18 -1.75 -5.22 5.94
N SER A 19 -1.54 -5.09 7.21
CA SER A 19 -2.03 -3.94 7.93
C SER A 19 -1.18 -3.67 9.15
N TYR A 20 -1.28 -2.47 9.69
CA TYR A 20 -0.55 -2.14 10.90
C TYR A 20 -1.31 -1.04 11.63
N ILE A 21 -0.96 -0.84 12.89
CA ILE A 21 -1.63 0.15 13.72
C ILE A 21 -0.62 1.19 14.17
N GLU A 22 -0.98 2.45 14.03
CA GLU A 22 -0.11 3.52 14.45
C GLU A 22 -0.98 4.67 14.92
N ASP A 23 -0.71 5.25 16.07
CA ASP A 23 -1.48 6.35 16.62
C ASP A 23 -2.96 6.01 16.72
N ASP A 24 -3.26 4.78 17.11
CA ASP A 24 -4.63 4.31 17.26
C ASP A 24 -5.41 4.26 15.95
N LYS A 25 -4.72 4.27 14.82
CA LYS A 25 -5.37 4.15 13.55
C LYS A 25 -4.93 2.87 12.89
N VAL A 26 -5.81 2.24 12.16
CA VAL A 26 -5.50 0.99 11.47
C VAL A 26 -5.26 1.29 10.02
N TYR A 27 -4.08 0.93 9.53
CA TYR A 27 -3.71 1.17 8.14
C TYR A 27 -3.69 -0.17 7.42
N THR A 28 -4.52 -0.30 6.40
CA THR A 28 -4.58 -1.53 5.63
C THR A 28 -4.08 -1.24 4.22
N LEU A 29 -3.09 -2.00 3.79
CA LEU A 29 -2.48 -1.76 2.50
C LEU A 29 -3.31 -2.42 1.41
N ILE A 30 -3.65 -1.65 0.40
CA ILE A 30 -4.48 -2.14 -0.68
C ILE A 30 -3.67 -2.41 -1.94
N ASN A 31 -2.93 -1.41 -2.40
CA ASN A 31 -2.10 -1.56 -3.58
C ASN A 31 -0.79 -0.84 -3.40
N PHE A 32 0.22 -1.28 -4.09
CA PHE A 32 1.54 -0.65 -4.02
C PHE A 32 1.97 -0.30 -5.43
N ASP A 33 2.24 0.98 -5.69
CA ASP A 33 2.71 1.42 -6.98
C ASP A 33 4.23 1.53 -6.90
N ARG A 34 4.90 0.57 -7.46
CA ARG A 34 6.36 0.52 -7.35
C ARG A 34 7.05 1.59 -8.17
N SER A 35 6.42 2.08 -9.20
CA SER A 35 7.06 3.09 -10.03
C SER A 35 7.09 4.44 -9.33
N GLU A 36 6.11 4.73 -8.51
CA GLU A 36 6.08 5.98 -7.78
C GLU A 36 6.42 5.82 -6.32
N MET A 37 6.56 4.61 -5.86
CA MET A 37 6.83 4.29 -4.46
C MET A 37 5.74 4.87 -3.57
N THR A 38 4.50 4.66 -3.97
CA THR A 38 3.36 5.09 -3.18
C THR A 38 2.39 3.94 -3.04
N LEU A 39 1.48 4.04 -2.10
CA LEU A 39 0.53 2.99 -1.86
C LEU A 39 -0.87 3.56 -1.77
N GLU A 40 -1.83 2.69 -2.01
CA GLU A 40 -3.21 3.02 -1.75
C GLU A 40 -3.48 2.34 -0.43
N ILE A 41 -3.84 3.10 0.57
CA ILE A 41 -4.04 2.60 1.92
C ILE A 41 -5.37 3.02 2.48
N HIS A 42 -6.02 2.09 3.17
CA HIS A 42 -7.27 2.39 3.84
C HIS A 42 -6.92 2.70 5.28
N ILE A 43 -7.35 3.85 5.77
CA ILE A 43 -7.04 4.29 7.12
C ILE A 43 -8.33 4.36 7.92
N LYS A 44 -8.37 3.61 9.01
CA LYS A 44 -9.53 3.63 9.87
C LYS A 44 -9.14 4.30 11.17
N ASP A 45 -9.78 5.43 11.47
CA ASP A 45 -9.46 6.20 12.66
C ASP A 45 -10.74 6.26 13.48
N GLY A 46 -10.92 5.33 14.38
CA GLY A 46 -12.14 5.26 15.17
C GLY A 46 -13.32 4.98 14.28
N ASP A 47 -14.25 5.91 14.19
CA ASP A 47 -15.41 5.70 13.36
C ASP A 47 -15.18 6.23 11.96
N GLU A 48 -14.09 6.90 11.72
CA GLU A 48 -13.85 7.46 10.41
C GLU A 48 -12.97 6.58 9.56
N GLU A 49 -13.27 6.51 8.27
CA GLU A 49 -12.48 5.71 7.37
C GLU A 49 -12.23 6.52 6.13
N ARG A 50 -11.06 6.37 5.58
CA ARG A 50 -10.76 7.06 4.34
C ARG A 50 -9.68 6.31 3.62
N ILE A 51 -9.44 6.63 2.37
CA ILE A 51 -8.43 5.99 1.57
C ILE A 51 -7.45 7.04 1.09
N ASP A 52 -6.18 6.77 1.28
CA ASP A 52 -5.14 7.66 0.80
C ASP A 52 -4.52 6.95 -0.42
N PRO A 53 -4.73 7.45 -1.61
CA PRO A 53 -4.23 6.80 -2.81
C PRO A 53 -2.77 7.04 -3.10
N LYS A 54 -2.14 7.95 -2.39
CA LYS A 54 -0.75 8.25 -2.62
C LYS A 54 0.08 8.30 -1.36
N TYR A 55 -0.10 7.30 -0.52
CA TYR A 55 0.63 7.25 0.73
C TYR A 55 2.09 6.90 0.45
N PRO A 56 3.06 7.68 0.90
CA PRO A 56 4.45 7.44 0.59
C PRO A 56 4.97 6.13 1.20
N PHE A 57 5.66 5.35 0.40
CA PHE A 57 6.23 4.10 0.87
C PHE A 57 7.18 4.35 2.04
N ALA A 58 7.89 5.45 2.01
CA ALA A 58 8.86 5.76 3.05
C ALA A 58 8.24 5.93 4.42
N HIS A 59 6.94 6.20 4.48
CA HIS A 59 6.27 6.38 5.76
C HIS A 59 5.84 5.06 6.39
N LEU A 60 6.01 3.96 5.72
CA LEU A 60 5.61 2.69 6.31
C LEU A 60 6.58 2.25 7.39
N PRO A 61 6.11 1.47 8.37
CA PRO A 61 7.00 0.94 9.38
C PRO A 61 7.93 -0.05 8.72
N LYS A 62 9.08 -0.28 9.35
CA LYS A 62 10.06 -1.18 8.82
C LYS A 62 9.54 -2.53 8.46
N ASN A 63 8.74 -3.12 9.29
CA ASN A 63 8.24 -4.45 9.01
C ASN A 63 7.34 -4.47 7.78
N MET A 64 6.60 -3.38 7.52
CA MET A 64 5.78 -3.34 6.33
C MET A 64 6.65 -3.15 5.10
N LYS A 65 7.72 -2.38 5.22
CA LYS A 65 8.60 -2.17 4.11
C LYS A 65 9.23 -3.49 3.71
N LYS A 66 9.55 -4.31 4.68
CA LYS A 66 10.15 -5.60 4.39
C LYS A 66 9.17 -6.50 3.66
N GLU A 67 7.91 -6.44 4.01
CA GLU A 67 6.93 -7.28 3.35
C GLU A 67 6.78 -6.91 1.88
N LEU A 68 6.96 -5.65 1.54
CA LEU A 68 6.77 -5.21 0.19
C LEU A 68 8.04 -5.19 -0.65
N ASN A 69 9.18 -5.24 -0.01
CA ASN A 69 10.42 -5.16 -0.72
C ASN A 69 10.79 -6.52 -1.24
N PRO A 70 10.79 -6.74 -2.50
CA PRO A 70 11.07 -8.04 -3.05
C PRO A 70 12.51 -8.44 -2.98
N LEU A 71 13.36 -7.57 -2.61
CA LEU A 71 14.74 -7.97 -2.51
C LEU A 71 14.99 -8.80 -1.30
#